data_4fa4768b9cee5722d5a74413d4549f14
#
_entry.id   4fa4768b9cee5722d5a74413d4549f14
#
_cell.length_a   1.000
_cell.length_b   1.000
_cell.length_c   1.000
_cell.angle_alpha   90.00
_cell.angle_beta   90.00
_cell.angle_gamma   90.00
#
_symmetry.space_group_name_H-M   'P 1'
#
loop_
_entity.id
_entity.type
_entity.pdbx_description
1 polymer ?
#
loop_
_entity_poly.entity_id
_entity_poly.type
_entity_poly.pdbx_seq_one_letter_code
_entity_poly.pdbx_strand_id
1 'polypeptide(L)'
;MRSCCHPVLFLAFLCSSAYADLPLTVENLISDQGQVRADVSITYANVESQSLLAGDPITVQTGPATFVTIPTRVGERLTNTDTTVLTMGLRYGLSQRVEVYTRASAMATRQRSSFQGSSNTYTDAGLIDAWAGLNLQIKPDDTTPALLAFAEVALREKHQLSTSAFRSALVGLTTYKAIDPVVLSLTAAYRINEVRDDGGIALKPGNSMLLNPGVAFAVNDRITLSTGFQWTQRQANRRSGVPQGHDRTSVDILMGVGYGLDKGNSLNTTVKFNASGRSGAELRANWLHTF
;
A
#
# COMPACT_ATOMS: atom_id res chain seq x y z
N MET A 1 -66.33 -11.96 -4.75
CA MET A 1 -65.53 -11.60 -3.59
C MET A 1 -64.46 -12.68 -3.41
N ARG A 2 -63.21 -12.42 -3.82
CA ARG A 2 -62.09 -13.39 -3.76
C ARG A 2 -61.14 -12.91 -2.66
N SER A 3 -61.04 -13.73 -1.59
CA SER A 3 -60.14 -13.54 -0.49
C SER A 3 -58.74 -14.01 -0.90
N CYS A 4 -57.75 -13.10 -0.91
CA CYS A 4 -56.32 -13.43 -1.06
C CYS A 4 -55.69 -13.68 0.31
N CYS A 5 -55.38 -14.95 0.58
CA CYS A 5 -54.46 -15.32 1.68
C CYS A 5 -53.05 -15.17 1.21
N HIS A 6 -52.28 -14.29 1.88
CA HIS A 6 -50.80 -14.23 1.74
C HIS A 6 -50.17 -15.16 2.78
N PRO A 7 -49.26 -16.06 2.40
CA PRO A 7 -48.46 -16.78 3.40
C PRO A 7 -47.34 -15.87 3.89
N VAL A 8 -47.33 -15.60 5.18
CA VAL A 8 -46.21 -14.99 5.90
C VAL A 8 -45.13 -16.05 6.07
N LEU A 9 -44.01 -15.87 5.33
CA LEU A 9 -42.84 -16.71 5.44
C LEU A 9 -42.06 -16.31 6.71
N PHE A 10 -42.20 -17.13 7.76
CA PHE A 10 -41.44 -17.01 9.00
C PHE A 10 -40.00 -17.49 8.75
N LEU A 11 -39.07 -16.56 8.54
CA LEU A 11 -37.63 -16.84 8.47
C LEU A 11 -37.15 -17.09 9.91
N ALA A 12 -37.02 -18.37 10.29
CA ALA A 12 -36.37 -18.75 11.54
C ALA A 12 -34.87 -18.47 11.44
N PHE A 13 -34.42 -17.42 12.10
CA PHE A 13 -33.01 -17.19 12.37
C PHE A 13 -32.49 -18.26 13.34
N LEU A 14 -31.83 -19.26 12.80
CA LEU A 14 -31.00 -20.17 13.60
C LEU A 14 -29.80 -19.34 14.12
N CYS A 15 -29.86 -18.96 15.39
CA CYS A 15 -28.68 -18.50 16.14
C CYS A 15 -27.72 -19.69 16.29
N SER A 16 -26.87 -19.92 15.31
CA SER A 16 -25.63 -20.65 15.52
C SER A 16 -24.68 -19.71 16.28
N SER A 17 -24.25 -20.13 17.47
CA SER A 17 -23.17 -19.50 18.21
C SER A 17 -21.88 -19.57 17.35
N ALA A 18 -21.68 -18.56 16.52
CA ALA A 18 -20.46 -18.40 15.75
C ALA A 18 -19.37 -17.96 16.74
N TYR A 19 -18.43 -18.82 17.01
CA TYR A 19 -17.13 -18.39 17.55
C TYR A 19 -16.50 -17.54 16.44
N ALA A 20 -16.40 -16.24 16.67
CA ALA A 20 -15.67 -15.36 15.77
C ALA A 20 -14.18 -15.65 15.96
N ASP A 21 -13.53 -16.14 14.92
CA ASP A 21 -12.07 -16.19 14.89
C ASP A 21 -11.52 -14.78 15.06
N LEU A 22 -10.41 -14.62 15.79
CA LEU A 22 -9.71 -13.36 15.96
C LEU A 22 -9.45 -12.71 14.60
N PRO A 23 -9.71 -11.41 14.41
CA PRO A 23 -9.55 -10.73 13.12
C PRO A 23 -8.13 -10.77 12.55
N LEU A 24 -7.16 -11.14 13.36
CA LEU A 24 -5.79 -11.46 13.02
C LEU A 24 -5.45 -12.82 13.60
N THR A 25 -6.13 -13.88 13.16
CA THR A 25 -5.65 -15.23 13.45
C THR A 25 -4.37 -15.43 12.65
N VAL A 26 -3.29 -15.27 13.34
CA VAL A 26 -1.93 -15.51 12.87
C VAL A 26 -1.78 -16.96 12.41
N GLU A 27 -2.63 -17.84 12.89
CA GLU A 27 -2.70 -19.25 12.50
C GLU A 27 -3.12 -19.45 11.04
N ASN A 28 -3.87 -18.50 10.44
CA ASN A 28 -4.40 -18.58 9.08
C ASN A 28 -3.81 -17.53 8.13
N LEU A 29 -2.51 -17.21 8.25
CA LEU A 29 -1.84 -16.32 7.29
C LEU A 29 -1.80 -16.90 5.87
N ILE A 30 -1.91 -18.22 5.74
CA ILE A 30 -2.05 -18.95 4.50
C ILE A 30 -3.46 -19.55 4.45
N SER A 31 -4.09 -19.53 3.29
CA SER A 31 -5.38 -20.18 3.05
C SER A 31 -5.24 -21.70 3.19
N ASP A 32 -6.20 -22.36 3.81
CA ASP A 32 -6.26 -23.81 3.86
C ASP A 32 -6.33 -24.41 2.45
N GLN A 33 -5.93 -25.65 2.30
CA GLN A 33 -5.97 -26.32 1.01
C GLN A 33 -7.38 -26.33 0.42
N GLY A 34 -7.52 -25.85 -0.83
CA GLY A 34 -8.78 -25.75 -1.54
C GLY A 34 -9.62 -24.50 -1.18
N GLN A 35 -9.21 -23.72 -0.19
CA GLN A 35 -9.92 -22.52 0.24
C GLN A 35 -9.59 -21.33 -0.67
N VAL A 36 -10.61 -20.54 -0.97
CA VAL A 36 -10.50 -19.26 -1.71
C VAL A 36 -10.69 -18.12 -0.72
N ARG A 37 -9.85 -17.08 -0.81
CA ARG A 37 -10.02 -15.81 -0.10
C ARG A 37 -10.00 -14.66 -1.07
N ALA A 38 -10.89 -13.70 -0.88
CA ALA A 38 -10.88 -12.44 -1.60
C ALA A 38 -10.56 -11.31 -0.63
N ASP A 39 -9.73 -10.38 -1.05
CA ASP A 39 -9.45 -9.16 -0.31
C ASP A 39 -9.70 -7.92 -1.17
N VAL A 40 -10.30 -6.91 -0.55
CA VAL A 40 -10.54 -5.62 -1.17
C VAL A 40 -10.04 -4.54 -0.23
N SER A 41 -9.16 -3.67 -0.70
CA SER A 41 -8.68 -2.55 0.09
C SER A 41 -8.82 -1.23 -0.64
N ILE A 42 -9.19 -0.21 0.13
CA ILE A 42 -9.15 1.18 -0.30
C ILE A 42 -8.12 1.91 0.55
N THR A 43 -7.24 2.64 -0.11
CA THR A 43 -6.21 3.45 0.53
C THR A 43 -6.38 4.89 0.08
N TYR A 44 -6.47 5.82 1.02
CA TYR A 44 -6.45 7.25 0.78
C TYR A 44 -5.18 7.85 1.37
N ALA A 45 -4.46 8.62 0.58
CA ALA A 45 -3.27 9.34 1.02
C ALA A 45 -3.37 10.81 0.61
N ASN A 46 -3.04 11.70 1.55
CA ASN A 46 -2.87 13.12 1.29
C ASN A 46 -1.44 13.52 1.60
N VAL A 47 -0.80 14.21 0.65
CA VAL A 47 0.57 14.71 0.78
C VAL A 47 0.58 16.19 0.41
N GLU A 48 1.09 17.00 1.31
CA GLU A 48 1.33 18.42 1.07
C GLU A 48 2.82 18.70 0.94
N SER A 49 3.20 19.52 -0.03
CA SER A 49 4.56 19.98 -0.19
C SER A 49 4.58 21.48 -0.48
N GLN A 50 5.54 22.15 0.13
CA GLN A 50 5.77 23.56 0.04
C GLN A 50 7.18 23.79 -0.53
N SER A 51 7.31 24.62 -1.54
CA SER A 51 8.59 24.93 -2.15
C SER A 51 8.67 26.43 -2.49
N LEU A 52 9.84 27.01 -2.25
CA LEU A 52 10.13 28.35 -2.68
C LEU A 52 10.60 28.31 -4.14
N LEU A 53 9.98 29.12 -4.98
CA LEU A 53 10.35 29.28 -6.38
C LEU A 53 10.81 30.72 -6.63
N ALA A 54 11.95 30.86 -7.29
CA ALA A 54 12.35 32.11 -7.90
C ALA A 54 11.90 32.10 -9.38
N GLY A 55 11.29 33.19 -9.84
CA GLY A 55 10.96 33.40 -11.26
C GLY A 55 12.23 33.63 -12.09
N ASP A 56 12.06 33.67 -13.42
CA ASP A 56 13.18 33.91 -14.32
C ASP A 56 13.84 35.26 -13.99
N PRO A 57 15.16 35.26 -13.82
CA PRO A 57 15.89 36.50 -13.49
C PRO A 57 15.87 37.45 -14.67
N ILE A 58 15.68 38.74 -14.39
CA ILE A 58 15.91 39.80 -15.36
C ILE A 58 17.32 40.37 -15.21
N THR A 59 17.97 40.59 -16.33
CA THR A 59 19.26 41.25 -16.36
C THR A 59 19.04 42.75 -16.68
N VAL A 60 19.37 43.60 -15.74
CA VAL A 60 19.26 45.06 -15.87
C VAL A 60 20.64 45.62 -16.11
N GLN A 61 20.78 46.46 -17.13
CA GLN A 61 22.01 47.18 -17.38
C GLN A 61 22.09 48.39 -16.42
N THR A 62 23.15 48.42 -15.60
CA THR A 62 23.38 49.49 -14.60
C THR A 62 24.47 50.45 -14.98
N GLY A 63 25.16 50.21 -16.12
CA GLY A 63 26.22 51.07 -16.67
C GLY A 63 26.65 50.61 -18.07
N PRO A 64 27.57 51.33 -18.74
CA PRO A 64 27.93 51.05 -20.13
C PRO A 64 28.33 49.61 -20.45
N ALA A 65 28.86 48.88 -19.48
CA ALA A 65 29.21 47.45 -19.60
C ALA A 65 28.90 46.68 -18.33
N THR A 66 28.04 47.18 -17.46
CA THR A 66 27.70 46.54 -16.18
C THR A 66 26.26 46.06 -16.18
N PHE A 67 26.06 44.79 -15.85
CA PHE A 67 24.75 44.16 -15.79
C PHE A 67 24.56 43.56 -14.41
N VAL A 68 23.37 43.69 -13.86
CA VAL A 68 22.96 43.04 -12.59
C VAL A 68 21.76 42.15 -12.87
N THR A 69 21.86 40.94 -12.45
CA THR A 69 20.77 39.96 -12.56
C THR A 69 19.92 39.99 -11.28
N ILE A 70 18.65 40.29 -11.41
CA ILE A 70 17.71 40.39 -10.28
C ILE A 70 16.63 39.33 -10.45
N PRO A 71 16.37 38.49 -9.43
CA PRO A 71 15.22 37.59 -9.46
C PRO A 71 13.93 38.42 -9.44
N THR A 72 13.07 38.22 -10.43
CA THR A 72 11.86 39.03 -10.60
C THR A 72 10.69 38.64 -9.73
N ARG A 73 10.64 37.39 -9.33
CA ARG A 73 9.53 36.83 -8.53
C ARG A 73 10.07 35.76 -7.60
N VAL A 74 9.93 35.96 -6.31
CA VAL A 74 10.11 34.93 -5.31
C VAL A 74 8.72 34.66 -4.77
N GLY A 75 8.28 33.40 -4.86
CA GLY A 75 6.96 33.02 -4.41
C GLY A 75 6.96 31.60 -3.88
N GLU A 76 5.98 31.33 -3.06
CA GLU A 76 5.74 30.02 -2.50
C GLU A 76 4.82 29.22 -3.42
N ARG A 77 5.24 28.00 -3.74
CA ARG A 77 4.38 27.01 -4.39
C ARG A 77 3.89 26.03 -3.36
N LEU A 78 2.59 25.99 -3.18
CA LEU A 78 1.90 24.96 -2.40
C LEU A 78 1.40 23.87 -3.36
N THR A 79 1.72 22.63 -3.07
CA THR A 79 1.20 21.49 -3.82
C THR A 79 0.57 20.52 -2.86
N ASN A 80 -0.71 20.23 -3.07
CA ASN A 80 -1.46 19.23 -2.32
C ASN A 80 -1.88 18.11 -3.27
N THR A 81 -1.58 16.88 -2.91
CA THR A 81 -1.88 15.68 -3.71
C THR A 81 -2.73 14.73 -2.91
N ASP A 82 -3.94 14.48 -3.39
CA ASP A 82 -4.83 13.44 -2.92
C ASP A 82 -4.67 12.22 -3.82
N THR A 83 -4.47 11.05 -3.22
CA THR A 83 -4.36 9.78 -3.94
C THR A 83 -5.28 8.76 -3.31
N THR A 84 -6.13 8.15 -4.13
CA THR A 84 -6.96 7.02 -3.73
C THR A 84 -6.55 5.79 -4.52
N VAL A 85 -6.27 4.67 -3.84
CA VAL A 85 -5.92 3.39 -4.46
C VAL A 85 -6.94 2.35 -4.03
N LEU A 86 -7.56 1.70 -5.02
CA LEU A 86 -8.39 0.51 -4.83
C LEU A 86 -7.56 -0.71 -5.22
N THR A 87 -7.40 -1.68 -4.33
CA THR A 87 -6.74 -2.95 -4.62
C THR A 87 -7.71 -4.09 -4.38
N MET A 88 -7.74 -5.04 -5.31
CA MET A 88 -8.48 -6.28 -5.19
C MET A 88 -7.51 -7.44 -5.31
N GLY A 89 -7.63 -8.41 -4.42
CA GLY A 89 -6.81 -9.61 -4.38
C GLY A 89 -7.66 -10.87 -4.35
N LEU A 90 -7.11 -11.95 -4.88
CA LEU A 90 -7.66 -13.29 -4.83
C LEU A 90 -6.54 -14.24 -4.45
N ARG A 91 -6.81 -15.12 -3.46
CA ARG A 91 -5.87 -16.08 -2.91
C ARG A 91 -6.46 -17.48 -2.98
N TYR A 92 -5.63 -18.48 -3.23
CA TYR A 92 -6.04 -19.88 -3.27
C TYR A 92 -5.00 -20.77 -2.60
N GLY A 93 -5.44 -21.54 -1.62
CA GLY A 93 -4.62 -22.53 -0.92
C GLY A 93 -4.36 -23.76 -1.79
N LEU A 94 -3.15 -23.90 -2.33
CA LEU A 94 -2.73 -25.09 -3.08
C LEU A 94 -2.47 -26.29 -2.16
N SER A 95 -1.94 -26.03 -0.98
CA SER A 95 -1.67 -27.03 0.05
C SER A 95 -1.70 -26.34 1.42
N GLN A 96 -1.55 -27.12 2.49
CA GLN A 96 -1.47 -26.60 3.86
C GLN A 96 -0.30 -25.62 4.09
N ARG A 97 0.65 -25.52 3.15
CA ARG A 97 1.84 -24.66 3.29
C ARG A 97 2.07 -23.73 2.11
N VAL A 98 1.28 -23.83 1.05
CA VAL A 98 1.47 -23.06 -0.19
C VAL A 98 0.16 -22.41 -0.61
N GLU A 99 0.20 -21.11 -0.76
CA GLU A 99 -0.89 -20.29 -1.28
C GLU A 99 -0.40 -19.53 -2.51
N VAL A 100 -1.19 -19.51 -3.56
CA VAL A 100 -0.99 -18.63 -4.71
C VAL A 100 -1.99 -17.49 -4.66
N TYR A 101 -1.59 -16.33 -5.14
CA TYR A 101 -2.47 -15.18 -5.16
C TYR A 101 -2.20 -14.25 -6.34
N THR A 102 -3.22 -13.47 -6.64
CA THR A 102 -3.13 -12.36 -7.60
C THR A 102 -3.72 -11.11 -6.97
N ARG A 103 -3.22 -9.94 -7.35
CA ARG A 103 -3.79 -8.66 -6.96
C ARG A 103 -3.69 -7.66 -8.10
N ALA A 104 -4.67 -6.76 -8.17
CA ALA A 104 -4.68 -5.66 -9.12
C ALA A 104 -5.07 -4.37 -8.41
N SER A 105 -4.43 -3.26 -8.81
CA SER A 105 -4.66 -1.96 -8.18
C SER A 105 -5.02 -0.91 -9.22
N ALA A 106 -6.05 -0.12 -8.90
CA ALA A 106 -6.42 1.08 -9.63
C ALA A 106 -6.16 2.31 -8.74
N MET A 107 -5.71 3.39 -9.34
CA MET A 107 -5.39 4.63 -8.63
C MET A 107 -6.13 5.81 -9.25
N ALA A 108 -6.60 6.71 -8.41
CA ALA A 108 -7.05 8.04 -8.79
C ALA A 108 -6.23 9.08 -8.01
N THR A 109 -5.63 10.03 -8.73
CA THR A 109 -4.81 11.09 -8.14
C THR A 109 -5.36 12.45 -8.55
N ARG A 110 -5.47 13.35 -7.57
CA ARG A 110 -5.81 14.76 -7.79
C ARG A 110 -4.73 15.63 -7.17
N GLN A 111 -3.99 16.31 -8.01
CA GLN A 111 -2.95 17.25 -7.60
C GLN A 111 -3.43 18.69 -7.80
N ARG A 112 -3.37 19.49 -6.75
CA ARG A 112 -3.66 20.91 -6.74
C ARG A 112 -2.38 21.66 -6.46
N SER A 113 -2.02 22.61 -7.31
CA SER A 113 -0.87 23.47 -7.09
C SER A 113 -1.29 24.93 -7.18
N SER A 114 -0.80 25.74 -6.24
CA SER A 114 -1.00 27.18 -6.25
C SER A 114 0.35 27.89 -6.21
N PHE A 115 0.45 28.94 -7.01
CA PHE A 115 1.62 29.79 -7.09
C PHE A 115 1.18 31.22 -7.41
N GLN A 116 1.46 32.20 -6.56
CA GLN A 116 1.19 33.62 -6.74
C GLN A 116 -0.25 33.93 -7.20
N GLY A 117 -1.24 33.31 -6.56
CA GLY A 117 -2.66 33.55 -6.88
C GLY A 117 -3.19 32.75 -8.07
N SER A 118 -2.35 32.06 -8.81
CA SER A 118 -2.77 31.11 -9.85
C SER A 118 -2.88 29.72 -9.25
N SER A 119 -3.97 29.02 -9.55
CA SER A 119 -4.17 27.63 -9.14
C SER A 119 -4.33 26.72 -10.36
N ASN A 120 -3.75 25.53 -10.29
CA ASN A 120 -3.89 24.50 -11.31
C ASN A 120 -4.28 23.17 -10.65
N THR A 121 -5.17 22.42 -11.30
CA THR A 121 -5.59 21.09 -10.84
C THR A 121 -5.34 20.09 -11.95
N TYR A 122 -4.64 19.03 -11.60
CA TYR A 122 -4.39 17.87 -12.46
C TYR A 122 -5.04 16.64 -11.85
N THR A 123 -5.70 15.83 -12.68
CA THR A 123 -6.34 14.57 -12.26
C THR A 123 -5.91 13.45 -13.20
N ASP A 124 -5.50 12.31 -12.66
CA ASP A 124 -5.21 11.08 -13.40
C ASP A 124 -5.86 9.89 -12.69
N ALA A 125 -6.41 8.95 -13.46
CA ALA A 125 -6.99 7.73 -12.93
C ALA A 125 -6.77 6.56 -13.88
N GLY A 126 -6.62 5.36 -13.32
CA GLY A 126 -6.51 4.14 -14.10
C GLY A 126 -5.93 2.95 -13.35
N LEU A 127 -5.89 1.82 -14.02
CA LEU A 127 -5.23 0.61 -13.51
C LEU A 127 -3.72 0.84 -13.51
N ILE A 128 -3.09 0.73 -12.33
CA ILE A 128 -1.66 0.99 -12.14
C ILE A 128 -0.82 -0.26 -12.17
N ASP A 129 -1.30 -1.35 -11.57
CA ASP A 129 -0.55 -2.61 -11.53
C ASP A 129 -1.45 -3.84 -11.42
N ALA A 130 -0.87 -4.98 -11.77
CA ALA A 130 -1.37 -6.32 -11.47
C ALA A 130 -0.17 -7.21 -11.15
N TRP A 131 -0.28 -8.01 -10.10
CA TRP A 131 0.76 -8.89 -9.59
C TRP A 131 0.24 -10.30 -9.40
N ALA A 132 1.11 -11.28 -9.54
CA ALA A 132 0.88 -12.65 -9.10
C ALA A 132 2.01 -13.07 -8.17
N GLY A 133 1.69 -13.89 -7.19
CA GLY A 133 2.64 -14.32 -6.19
C GLY A 133 2.30 -15.64 -5.53
N LEU A 134 3.20 -16.06 -4.69
CA LEU A 134 3.05 -17.24 -3.86
C LEU A 134 3.51 -16.93 -2.43
N ASN A 135 2.84 -17.54 -1.47
CA ASN A 135 3.22 -17.62 -0.06
C ASN A 135 3.59 -19.05 0.27
N LEU A 136 4.67 -19.22 1.02
CA LEU A 136 5.15 -20.51 1.50
C LEU A 136 5.33 -20.47 3.02
N GLN A 137 4.60 -21.27 3.75
CA GLN A 137 4.83 -21.48 5.18
C GLN A 137 5.99 -22.46 5.37
N ILE A 138 7.16 -21.93 5.70
CA ILE A 138 8.37 -22.74 5.98
C ILE A 138 8.18 -23.45 7.32
N LYS A 139 7.65 -22.71 8.32
CA LYS A 139 7.46 -23.19 9.67
C LYS A 139 6.18 -22.60 10.29
N PRO A 140 5.33 -23.40 10.95
CA PRO A 140 4.21 -22.90 11.75
C PRO A 140 4.69 -22.25 13.06
N ASP A 141 3.81 -21.53 13.74
CA ASP A 141 4.03 -21.02 15.10
C ASP A 141 3.81 -22.16 16.10
N ASP A 142 4.91 -22.63 16.67
CA ASP A 142 4.94 -23.64 17.72
C ASP A 142 5.71 -23.12 18.93
N THR A 143 6.67 -23.87 19.47
CA THR A 143 7.59 -23.39 20.52
C THR A 143 8.50 -22.27 20.05
N THR A 144 8.74 -22.16 18.74
CA THR A 144 9.54 -21.14 18.09
C THR A 144 8.69 -20.32 17.11
N PRO A 145 9.08 -19.08 16.76
CA PRO A 145 8.30 -18.26 15.86
C PRO A 145 8.04 -18.92 14.50
N ALA A 146 6.87 -18.64 13.93
CA ALA A 146 6.54 -19.00 12.56
C ALA A 146 7.46 -18.32 11.55
N LEU A 147 7.61 -18.92 10.38
CA LEU A 147 8.36 -18.36 9.27
C LEU A 147 7.62 -18.59 7.96
N LEU A 148 7.32 -17.49 7.26
CA LEU A 148 6.70 -17.49 5.94
C LEU A 148 7.65 -16.81 4.95
N ALA A 149 7.75 -17.36 3.74
CA ALA A 149 8.38 -16.73 2.60
C ALA A 149 7.32 -16.32 1.59
N PHE A 150 7.54 -15.24 0.87
CA PHE A 150 6.68 -14.84 -0.23
C PHE A 150 7.49 -14.31 -1.40
N ALA A 151 6.94 -14.49 -2.60
CA ALA A 151 7.49 -13.96 -3.83
C ALA A 151 6.36 -13.49 -4.74
N GLU A 152 6.55 -12.33 -5.38
CA GLU A 152 5.60 -11.75 -6.34
C GLU A 152 6.34 -11.34 -7.61
N VAL A 153 5.65 -11.37 -8.73
CA VAL A 153 6.08 -10.80 -10.01
C VAL A 153 5.01 -9.88 -10.57
N ALA A 154 5.43 -8.75 -11.10
CA ALA A 154 4.52 -7.81 -11.74
C ALA A 154 4.08 -8.34 -13.10
N LEU A 155 2.81 -8.70 -13.24
CA LEU A 155 2.19 -9.03 -14.52
C LEU A 155 2.02 -7.79 -15.39
N ARG A 156 1.73 -6.65 -14.75
CA ARG A 156 1.55 -5.36 -15.41
C ARG A 156 1.88 -4.23 -14.43
N GLU A 157 2.58 -3.20 -14.93
CA GLU A 157 2.82 -1.94 -14.22
C GLU A 157 2.68 -0.76 -15.18
N LYS A 158 1.86 0.23 -14.82
CA LYS A 158 1.74 1.52 -15.54
C LYS A 158 2.86 2.44 -15.09
N HIS A 159 3.49 3.12 -16.05
CA HIS A 159 4.43 4.21 -15.84
C HIS A 159 3.85 5.50 -16.41
N GLN A 160 4.62 6.57 -16.42
CA GLN A 160 4.12 7.85 -16.90
C GLN A 160 3.62 7.78 -18.35
N LEU A 161 4.40 7.19 -19.24
CA LEU A 161 4.13 7.15 -20.67
C LEU A 161 3.92 5.75 -21.25
N SER A 162 4.17 4.70 -20.46
CA SER A 162 4.13 3.32 -20.93
C SER A 162 3.59 2.35 -19.89
N THR A 163 3.34 1.13 -20.35
CA THR A 163 3.00 -0.02 -19.50
C THR A 163 4.02 -1.12 -19.76
N SER A 164 4.51 -1.74 -18.69
CA SER A 164 5.45 -2.86 -18.78
C SER A 164 4.92 -4.10 -18.07
N ALA A 165 5.42 -5.27 -18.46
CA ALA A 165 5.13 -6.56 -17.85
C ALA A 165 6.43 -7.24 -17.44
N PHE A 166 6.40 -7.99 -16.33
CA PHE A 166 7.52 -8.79 -15.82
C PHE A 166 8.83 -8.01 -15.62
N ARG A 167 8.72 -6.73 -15.22
CA ARG A 167 9.87 -5.85 -14.98
C ARG A 167 10.13 -5.56 -13.51
N SER A 168 9.30 -6.11 -12.63
CA SER A 168 9.50 -6.01 -11.18
C SER A 168 9.19 -7.35 -10.53
N ALA A 169 9.96 -7.66 -9.48
CA ALA A 169 9.73 -8.77 -8.59
C ALA A 169 9.88 -8.32 -7.15
N LEU A 170 9.17 -8.97 -6.25
CA LEU A 170 9.25 -8.77 -4.80
C LEU A 170 9.49 -10.11 -4.15
N VAL A 171 10.43 -10.18 -3.24
CA VAL A 171 10.67 -11.35 -2.39
C VAL A 171 10.76 -10.91 -0.94
N GLY A 172 10.31 -11.75 -0.03
CA GLY A 172 10.38 -11.41 1.38
C GLY A 172 10.13 -12.58 2.31
N LEU A 173 10.32 -12.27 3.59
CA LEU A 173 10.11 -13.18 4.72
C LEU A 173 9.28 -12.46 5.77
N THR A 174 8.36 -13.20 6.39
CA THR A 174 7.62 -12.76 7.56
C THR A 174 7.82 -13.79 8.66
N THR A 175 8.23 -13.33 9.83
CA THR A 175 8.24 -14.13 11.05
C THR A 175 7.26 -13.52 12.04
N TYR A 176 6.61 -14.39 12.82
CA TYR A 176 5.72 -13.95 13.88
C TYR A 176 5.69 -14.93 15.03
N LYS A 177 5.32 -14.43 16.22
CA LYS A 177 5.10 -15.22 17.43
C LYS A 177 3.84 -14.74 18.14
N ALA A 178 2.89 -15.65 18.30
CA ALA A 178 1.72 -15.42 19.13
C ALA A 178 2.05 -15.75 20.60
N ILE A 179 1.80 -14.79 21.48
CA ILE A 179 1.92 -14.89 22.95
C ILE A 179 0.67 -14.24 23.51
N ASP A 180 -0.41 -15.01 23.60
CA ASP A 180 -1.74 -14.48 23.99
C ASP A 180 -1.65 -13.49 25.16
N PRO A 181 -2.22 -12.27 25.06
CA PRO A 181 -3.03 -11.72 23.94
C PRO A 181 -2.23 -10.92 22.88
N VAL A 182 -0.91 -11.07 22.81
CA VAL A 182 -0.01 -10.27 21.96
C VAL A 182 0.53 -11.12 20.82
N VAL A 183 0.63 -10.53 19.63
CA VAL A 183 1.34 -11.10 18.48
C VAL A 183 2.47 -10.16 18.09
N LEU A 184 3.68 -10.66 18.10
CA LEU A 184 4.87 -9.98 17.58
C LEU A 184 5.11 -10.42 16.14
N SER A 185 5.41 -9.48 15.26
CA SER A 185 5.69 -9.78 13.85
C SER A 185 6.85 -8.97 13.31
N LEU A 186 7.54 -9.51 12.32
CA LEU A 186 8.58 -8.83 11.57
C LEU A 186 8.52 -9.29 10.12
N THR A 187 8.34 -8.34 9.20
CA THR A 187 8.41 -8.58 7.76
C THR A 187 9.63 -7.88 7.19
N ALA A 188 10.42 -8.59 6.38
CA ALA A 188 11.49 -8.05 5.56
C ALA A 188 11.21 -8.37 4.09
N ALA A 189 11.29 -7.37 3.21
CA ALA A 189 11.04 -7.55 1.79
C ALA A 189 12.03 -6.77 0.93
N TYR A 190 12.32 -7.30 -0.25
CA TYR A 190 13.18 -6.66 -1.23
C TYR A 190 12.50 -6.66 -2.60
N ARG A 191 12.32 -5.46 -3.16
CA ARG A 191 11.77 -5.26 -4.49
C ARG A 191 12.90 -5.00 -5.49
N ILE A 192 12.93 -5.82 -6.53
CA ILE A 192 13.86 -5.73 -7.65
C ILE A 192 13.11 -5.10 -8.82
N ASN A 193 13.71 -4.10 -9.45
CA ASN A 193 13.15 -3.45 -10.62
C ASN A 193 14.13 -3.56 -11.79
N GLU A 194 13.64 -4.01 -12.93
CA GLU A 194 14.40 -4.10 -14.17
C GLU A 194 14.23 -2.84 -15.02
N VAL A 195 15.13 -2.67 -15.98
CA VAL A 195 15.06 -1.60 -16.97
C VAL A 195 13.82 -1.77 -17.84
N ARG A 196 13.12 -0.67 -18.10
CA ARG A 196 11.93 -0.62 -18.94
C ARG A 196 11.99 0.57 -19.89
N ASP A 197 11.29 0.50 -20.99
CA ASP A 197 11.10 1.65 -21.88
C ASP A 197 9.95 2.52 -21.37
N ASP A 198 10.16 3.81 -21.25
CA ASP A 198 9.15 4.79 -20.88
C ASP A 198 9.13 5.94 -21.88
N GLY A 199 8.46 5.71 -23.03
CA GLY A 199 8.37 6.67 -24.11
C GLY A 199 9.69 6.86 -24.88
N GLY A 200 10.43 5.78 -25.14
CA GLY A 200 11.73 5.79 -25.84
C GLY A 200 12.93 6.08 -24.93
N ILE A 201 12.70 6.14 -23.61
CA ILE A 201 13.76 6.39 -22.64
C ILE A 201 13.91 5.17 -21.72
N ALA A 202 15.13 4.66 -21.61
CA ALA A 202 15.44 3.56 -20.69
C ALA A 202 15.35 4.06 -19.24
N LEU A 203 14.31 3.62 -18.53
CA LEU A 203 14.07 3.93 -17.12
C LEU A 203 14.28 2.68 -16.27
N LYS A 204 15.13 2.76 -15.25
CA LYS A 204 15.25 1.75 -14.19
C LYS A 204 14.83 2.37 -12.86
N PRO A 205 13.64 2.04 -12.32
CA PRO A 205 13.28 2.44 -10.96
C PRO A 205 14.27 1.86 -9.95
N GLY A 206 14.54 2.60 -8.88
CA GLY A 206 15.41 2.13 -7.81
C GLY A 206 14.82 0.90 -7.11
N ASN A 207 15.66 -0.09 -6.81
CA ASN A 207 15.28 -1.19 -5.95
C ASN A 207 14.93 -0.68 -4.56
N SER A 208 14.11 -1.41 -3.82
CA SER A 208 13.72 -0.98 -2.48
C SER A 208 13.74 -2.15 -1.49
N MET A 209 14.18 -1.85 -0.29
CA MET A 209 14.14 -2.74 0.86
C MET A 209 13.13 -2.20 1.86
N LEU A 210 12.36 -3.08 2.46
CA LEU A 210 11.35 -2.79 3.46
C LEU A 210 11.60 -3.67 4.68
N LEU A 211 11.49 -3.06 5.87
CA LEU A 211 11.48 -3.74 7.15
C LEU A 211 10.29 -3.22 7.95
N ASN A 212 9.45 -4.13 8.42
CA ASN A 212 8.20 -3.79 9.11
C ASN A 212 8.02 -4.66 10.38
N PRO A 213 8.57 -4.25 11.53
CA PRO A 213 8.22 -4.81 12.82
C PRO A 213 6.85 -4.30 13.27
N GLY A 214 6.06 -5.18 13.86
CA GLY A 214 4.73 -4.89 14.33
C GLY A 214 4.37 -5.66 15.59
N VAL A 215 3.42 -5.11 16.33
CA VAL A 215 2.78 -5.71 17.49
C VAL A 215 1.28 -5.61 17.32
N ALA A 216 0.59 -6.70 17.52
CA ALA A 216 -0.86 -6.74 17.56
C ALA A 216 -1.31 -7.21 18.96
N PHE A 217 -2.38 -6.63 19.48
CA PHE A 217 -2.97 -6.91 20.76
C PHE A 217 -4.45 -7.26 20.60
N ALA A 218 -4.83 -8.47 20.96
CA ALA A 218 -6.22 -8.90 20.96
C ALA A 218 -6.93 -8.30 22.19
N VAL A 219 -7.82 -7.33 21.96
CA VAL A 219 -8.64 -6.71 23.01
C VAL A 219 -9.74 -7.67 23.46
N ASN A 220 -10.31 -8.38 22.52
CA ASN A 220 -11.29 -9.44 22.71
C ASN A 220 -11.30 -10.34 21.44
N ASP A 221 -12.23 -11.30 21.39
CA ASP A 221 -12.42 -12.25 20.28
C ASP A 221 -12.82 -11.62 18.93
N ARG A 222 -13.05 -10.30 18.87
CA ARG A 222 -13.44 -9.59 17.65
C ARG A 222 -12.58 -8.38 17.32
N ILE A 223 -11.88 -7.82 18.30
CA ILE A 223 -11.16 -6.56 18.13
C ILE A 223 -9.67 -6.78 18.40
N THR A 224 -8.86 -6.37 17.46
CA THR A 224 -7.41 -6.34 17.59
C THR A 224 -6.90 -4.92 17.34
N LEU A 225 -6.02 -4.45 18.18
CA LEU A 225 -5.25 -3.22 17.97
C LEU A 225 -3.86 -3.60 17.46
N SER A 226 -3.35 -2.85 16.52
CA SER A 226 -1.99 -3.07 16.00
C SER A 226 -1.21 -1.77 15.96
N THR A 227 0.09 -1.88 16.18
CA THR A 227 1.04 -0.79 16.00
C THR A 227 2.35 -1.33 15.45
N GLY A 228 3.11 -0.46 14.79
CA GLY A 228 4.39 -0.83 14.22
C GLY A 228 5.07 0.33 13.55
N PHE A 229 6.19 0.08 12.95
CA PHE A 229 6.80 1.03 12.05
C PHE A 229 7.30 0.33 10.78
N GLN A 230 7.37 1.09 9.70
CA GLN A 230 7.86 0.63 8.42
C GLN A 230 9.10 1.45 8.07
N TRP A 231 10.24 0.80 8.02
CA TRP A 231 11.45 1.37 7.47
C TRP A 231 11.57 0.96 6.00
N THR A 232 11.79 1.94 5.14
CA THR A 232 11.94 1.71 3.70
C THR A 232 13.19 2.42 3.20
N GLN A 233 14.07 1.68 2.54
CA GLN A 233 15.18 2.24 1.78
C GLN A 233 14.94 2.02 0.30
N ARG A 234 15.05 3.07 -0.50
CA ARG A 234 14.88 3.04 -1.95
C ARG A 234 16.09 3.65 -2.63
N GLN A 235 16.66 2.92 -3.57
CA GLN A 235 17.75 3.41 -4.41
C GLN A 235 17.27 4.50 -5.37
N ALA A 236 18.19 5.34 -5.83
CA ALA A 236 17.92 6.33 -6.86
C ALA A 236 17.45 5.66 -8.16
N ASN A 237 16.45 6.26 -8.80
CA ASN A 237 16.05 5.86 -10.14
C ASN A 237 17.20 6.14 -11.12
N ARG A 238 17.27 5.38 -12.22
CA ARG A 238 18.21 5.65 -13.31
C ARG A 238 17.47 5.90 -14.60
N ARG A 239 17.86 6.94 -15.33
CA ARG A 239 17.33 7.26 -16.65
C ARG A 239 18.46 7.24 -17.65
N SER A 240 18.37 6.38 -18.66
CA SER A 240 19.47 6.09 -19.61
C SER A 240 20.81 5.80 -18.91
N GLY A 241 20.77 5.04 -17.80
CA GLY A 241 21.95 4.68 -17.00
C GLY A 241 22.39 5.72 -15.97
N VAL A 242 21.95 6.98 -16.09
CA VAL A 242 22.32 8.08 -15.19
C VAL A 242 21.40 8.11 -13.96
N PRO A 243 21.94 8.13 -12.73
CA PRO A 243 21.16 8.26 -11.51
C PRO A 243 20.36 9.58 -11.49
N GLN A 244 19.07 9.50 -11.11
CA GLN A 244 18.19 10.64 -10.93
C GLN A 244 17.94 10.87 -9.44
N GLY A 245 18.71 11.76 -8.85
CA GLY A 245 18.65 12.06 -7.42
C GLY A 245 19.53 11.11 -6.59
N HIS A 246 19.13 10.84 -5.36
CA HIS A 246 19.88 10.05 -4.37
C HIS A 246 19.01 8.94 -3.77
N ASP A 247 19.64 8.02 -3.09
CA ASP A 247 18.97 7.00 -2.29
C ASP A 247 18.15 7.65 -1.18
N ARG A 248 16.98 7.10 -0.89
CA ARG A 248 16.04 7.66 0.09
C ARG A 248 15.72 6.63 1.15
N THR A 249 15.70 7.08 2.38
CA THR A 249 15.22 6.32 3.53
C THR A 249 13.99 7.01 4.07
N SER A 250 12.96 6.23 4.41
CA SER A 250 11.77 6.72 5.11
C SER A 250 11.41 5.79 6.26
N VAL A 251 10.86 6.38 7.30
CA VAL A 251 10.28 5.68 8.44
C VAL A 251 8.83 6.15 8.58
N ASP A 252 7.92 5.20 8.62
CA ASP A 252 6.50 5.45 8.81
C ASP A 252 6.03 4.73 10.08
N ILE A 253 5.17 5.38 10.87
CA ILE A 253 4.49 4.78 12.03
C ILE A 253 3.15 4.25 11.53
N LEU A 254 2.80 3.03 11.93
CA LEU A 254 1.55 2.37 11.61
C LEU A 254 0.73 2.17 12.88
N MET A 255 -0.57 2.44 12.79
CA MET A 255 -1.56 2.14 13.82
C MET A 255 -2.78 1.52 13.14
N GLY A 256 -3.31 0.46 13.71
CA GLY A 256 -4.42 -0.26 13.09
C GLY A 256 -5.43 -0.80 14.09
N VAL A 257 -6.63 -1.04 13.56
CA VAL A 257 -7.72 -1.73 14.24
C VAL A 257 -8.25 -2.80 13.31
N GLY A 258 -8.27 -4.04 13.79
CA GLY A 258 -8.92 -5.17 13.14
C GLY A 258 -10.26 -5.47 13.82
N TYR A 259 -11.27 -5.80 13.03
CA TYR A 259 -12.59 -6.20 13.49
C TYR A 259 -13.08 -7.46 12.76
N GLY A 260 -13.33 -8.53 13.50
CA GLY A 260 -13.97 -9.74 13.01
C GLY A 260 -15.48 -9.53 12.90
N LEU A 261 -16.01 -9.52 11.68
CA LEU A 261 -17.45 -9.36 11.42
C LEU A 261 -18.19 -10.66 11.76
N ASP A 262 -17.75 -11.74 11.16
CA ASP A 262 -18.24 -13.11 11.34
C ASP A 262 -17.17 -14.11 10.90
N LYS A 263 -17.48 -15.40 10.92
CA LYS A 263 -16.53 -16.43 10.53
C LYS A 263 -16.08 -16.25 9.08
N GLY A 264 -14.77 -16.01 8.88
CA GLY A 264 -14.15 -15.80 7.58
C GLY A 264 -14.24 -14.37 7.03
N ASN A 265 -14.84 -13.42 7.77
CA ASN A 265 -14.91 -12.01 7.37
C ASN A 265 -14.19 -11.12 8.37
N SER A 266 -13.28 -10.31 7.90
CA SER A 266 -12.61 -9.31 8.74
C SER A 266 -12.46 -7.96 8.01
N LEU A 267 -12.54 -6.89 8.80
CA LEU A 267 -12.28 -5.52 8.37
C LEU A 267 -11.07 -4.99 9.15
N ASN A 268 -10.04 -4.57 8.45
CA ASN A 268 -8.84 -4.00 9.04
C ASN A 268 -8.67 -2.56 8.56
N THR A 269 -8.49 -1.64 9.49
CA THR A 269 -8.23 -0.23 9.18
C THR A 269 -6.86 0.14 9.73
N THR A 270 -6.02 0.74 8.91
CA THR A 270 -4.66 1.16 9.29
C THR A 270 -4.44 2.61 8.89
N VAL A 271 -3.88 3.38 9.80
CA VAL A 271 -3.37 4.73 9.54
C VAL A 271 -1.86 4.67 9.54
N LYS A 272 -1.25 5.32 8.56
CA LYS A 272 0.20 5.41 8.42
C LYS A 272 0.62 6.89 8.38
N PHE A 273 1.59 7.25 9.20
CA PHE A 273 2.17 8.59 9.30
C PHE A 273 3.65 8.53 8.99
N ASN A 274 4.12 9.44 8.15
CA ASN A 274 5.55 9.57 7.90
C ASN A 274 6.26 10.26 9.08
N ALA A 275 7.24 9.58 9.67
CA ALA A 275 8.07 10.10 10.78
C ALA A 275 9.40 10.69 10.31
N SER A 276 9.73 10.63 9.01
CA SER A 276 11.03 11.05 8.46
C SER A 276 10.99 12.41 7.73
N GLY A 277 10.06 13.28 8.10
CA GLY A 277 10.06 14.69 7.67
C GLY A 277 9.26 15.00 6.40
N ARG A 278 8.43 14.09 5.90
CA ARG A 278 7.42 14.38 4.88
C ARG A 278 6.06 14.57 5.54
N SER A 279 5.41 15.67 5.22
CA SER A 279 4.00 15.84 5.61
C SER A 279 3.13 14.92 4.77
N GLY A 280 2.31 14.11 5.44
CA GLY A 280 1.34 13.25 4.77
C GLY A 280 0.87 12.13 5.69
N ALA A 281 -0.37 11.73 5.49
CA ALA A 281 -0.98 10.58 6.15
C ALA A 281 -1.65 9.68 5.11
N GLU A 282 -1.69 8.40 5.42
CA GLU A 282 -2.36 7.38 4.63
C GLU A 282 -3.35 6.64 5.52
N LEU A 283 -4.58 6.55 5.08
CA LEU A 283 -5.63 5.73 5.69
C LEU A 283 -5.95 4.57 4.75
N ARG A 284 -5.90 3.36 5.28
CA ARG A 284 -6.24 2.14 4.54
C ARG A 284 -7.33 1.38 5.27
N ALA A 285 -8.36 0.98 4.54
CA ALA A 285 -9.35 0.00 4.97
C ALA A 285 -9.24 -1.24 4.08
N ASN A 286 -9.19 -2.41 4.68
CA ASN A 286 -9.09 -3.70 4.00
C ASN A 286 -10.18 -4.64 4.52
N TRP A 287 -10.98 -5.17 3.63
CA TRP A 287 -11.96 -6.21 3.89
C TRP A 287 -11.46 -7.53 3.31
N LEU A 288 -11.46 -8.58 4.14
CA LEU A 288 -11.10 -9.94 3.77
C LEU A 288 -12.33 -10.83 3.90
N HIS A 289 -12.59 -11.63 2.89
CA HIS A 289 -13.65 -12.65 2.87
C HIS A 289 -13.08 -14.01 2.50
N THR A 290 -13.46 -15.03 3.26
CA THR A 290 -13.08 -16.44 3.04
C THR A 290 -14.33 -17.21 2.62
N PHE A 291 -14.22 -17.93 1.49
CA PHE A 291 -15.31 -18.72 0.91
C PHE A 291 -15.29 -20.16 1.40
#